data_7a3ed03cd56a9c9534674a38a778e269
#
_entry.id   7a3ed03cd56a9c9534674a38a778e269
#
_cell.length_a   1.000
_cell.length_b   1.000
_cell.length_c   1.000
_cell.angle_alpha   90.00
_cell.angle_beta   90.00
_cell.angle_gamma   90.00
#
_symmetry.space_group_name_H-M   'P 1'
#
loop_
_entity.id
_entity.type
_entity.pdbx_description
1 polymer ?
#
loop_
_entity_poly.entity_id
_entity_poly.type
_entity_poly.pdbx_seq_one_letter_code
_entity_poly.pdbx_strand_id
1 'polypeptide(L)'
;MFDVHEISAAVVRHWPIWIVTATLIVAAVIDGLQLKVPNWITFPMIIAGWIYSVSMFGWEGLGWSMMGTVVGLALLMPAYAVGGMGAGDVKLMAGVGAWIWTVDTLYSFCWSAVFGGVIAVLMVLYRKAWHKHGAQFMSILNEFVTIRDPNQLSAIAAERKPSMLLLPYGIPIAIGTIFYFATTGMLI
;
A
#
# COMPACT_ATOMS: atom_id res chain seq x y z
N MET A 1 -25.90 -15.04 14.55
CA MET A 1 -25.22 -14.66 15.79
C MET A 1 -23.91 -15.42 15.75
N PHE A 2 -22.80 -14.74 15.45
CA PHE A 2 -21.51 -15.43 15.36
C PHE A 2 -21.11 -15.91 16.76
N ASP A 3 -20.79 -17.19 16.86
CA ASP A 3 -20.37 -17.78 18.13
C ASP A 3 -18.94 -17.28 18.47
N VAL A 4 -18.72 -16.85 19.72
CA VAL A 4 -17.41 -16.37 20.20
C VAL A 4 -16.32 -17.44 20.01
N HIS A 5 -16.69 -18.71 20.07
CA HIS A 5 -15.79 -19.83 19.79
C HIS A 5 -15.37 -19.94 18.32
N GLU A 6 -16.27 -19.65 17.37
CA GLU A 6 -15.92 -19.63 15.94
C GLU A 6 -14.99 -18.49 15.62
N ILE A 7 -15.24 -17.29 16.18
CA ILE A 7 -14.36 -16.13 16.00
C ILE A 7 -12.97 -16.39 16.58
N SER A 8 -12.89 -16.98 17.78
CA SER A 8 -11.59 -17.28 18.39
C SER A 8 -10.82 -18.34 17.59
N ALA A 9 -11.48 -19.35 17.06
CA ALA A 9 -10.86 -20.38 16.23
C ALA A 9 -10.36 -19.80 14.90
N ALA A 10 -11.10 -18.89 14.27
CA ALA A 10 -10.71 -18.18 13.05
C ALA A 10 -9.47 -17.30 13.30
N VAL A 11 -9.45 -16.53 14.39
CA VAL A 11 -8.29 -15.71 14.76
C VAL A 11 -7.04 -16.57 14.98
N VAL A 12 -7.16 -17.70 15.68
CA VAL A 12 -6.02 -18.62 15.90
C VAL A 12 -5.54 -19.27 14.59
N ARG A 13 -6.44 -19.55 13.65
CA ARG A 13 -6.09 -20.12 12.34
C ARG A 13 -5.43 -19.11 11.42
N HIS A 14 -5.91 -17.86 11.42
CA HIS A 14 -5.51 -16.79 10.50
C HIS A 14 -4.72 -15.67 11.19
N TRP A 15 -4.05 -15.97 12.32
CA TRP A 15 -3.31 -14.97 13.10
C TRP A 15 -2.33 -14.11 12.28
N PRO A 16 -1.66 -14.63 11.20
CA PRO A 16 -0.77 -13.78 10.42
C PRO A 16 -1.52 -12.63 9.72
N ILE A 17 -2.71 -12.95 9.16
CA ILE A 17 -3.56 -11.95 8.49
C ILE A 17 -4.08 -10.91 9.49
N TRP A 18 -4.38 -11.30 10.72
CA TRP A 18 -4.77 -10.36 11.77
C TRP A 18 -3.64 -9.42 12.20
N ILE A 19 -2.39 -9.91 12.24
CA ILE A 19 -1.22 -9.06 12.49
C ILE A 19 -1.05 -8.03 11.36
N VAL A 20 -1.13 -8.47 10.12
CA VAL A 20 -1.07 -7.57 8.95
C VAL A 20 -2.18 -6.53 9.02
N THR A 21 -3.41 -6.96 9.27
CA THR A 21 -4.58 -6.08 9.40
C THR A 21 -4.38 -5.03 10.49
N ALA A 22 -3.96 -5.43 11.69
CA ALA A 22 -3.69 -4.51 12.78
C ALA A 22 -2.58 -3.50 12.42
N THR A 23 -1.50 -3.98 11.81
CA THR A 23 -0.39 -3.13 11.36
C THR A 23 -0.85 -2.13 10.31
N LEU A 24 -1.69 -2.55 9.37
CA LEU A 24 -2.26 -1.67 8.33
C LEU A 24 -3.17 -0.60 8.92
N ILE A 25 -3.99 -0.94 9.92
CA ILE A 25 -4.84 0.05 10.60
C ILE A 25 -3.98 1.10 11.31
N VAL A 26 -2.95 0.67 12.04
CA VAL A 26 -2.02 1.59 12.71
C VAL A 26 -1.30 2.47 11.71
N ALA A 27 -0.80 1.90 10.62
CA ALA A 27 -0.13 2.64 9.54
C ALA A 27 -1.06 3.67 8.90
N ALA A 28 -2.32 3.31 8.61
CA ALA A 28 -3.32 4.19 8.03
C ALA A 28 -3.69 5.36 8.94
N VAL A 29 -3.82 5.11 10.26
CA VAL A 29 -4.08 6.17 11.24
C VAL A 29 -2.91 7.16 11.29
N ILE A 30 -1.68 6.66 11.36
CA ILE A 30 -0.49 7.53 11.39
C ILE A 30 -0.34 8.29 10.08
N ASP A 31 -0.56 7.65 8.94
CA ASP A 31 -0.51 8.29 7.64
C ASP A 31 -1.58 9.37 7.48
N GLY A 32 -2.79 9.12 7.95
CA GLY A 32 -3.86 10.12 7.97
C GLY A 32 -3.56 11.35 8.84
N LEU A 33 -2.77 11.19 9.91
CA LEU A 33 -2.42 12.28 10.83
C LEU A 33 -1.13 13.01 10.41
N GLN A 34 -0.14 12.28 9.86
CA GLN A 34 1.21 12.79 9.62
C GLN A 34 1.60 12.84 8.13
N LEU A 35 0.75 12.32 7.22
CA LEU A 35 1.04 12.12 5.80
C LEU A 35 2.36 11.36 5.57
N LYS A 36 2.64 10.39 6.43
CA LYS A 36 3.87 9.62 6.42
C LYS A 36 3.71 8.30 7.17
N VAL A 37 4.03 7.20 6.51
CA VAL A 37 4.18 5.90 7.16
C VAL A 37 5.62 5.76 7.68
N PRO A 38 5.83 5.62 9.00
CA PRO A 38 7.16 5.59 9.58
C PRO A 38 7.88 4.26 9.35
N ASN A 39 9.20 4.32 9.25
CA ASN A 39 10.05 3.16 8.98
C ASN A 39 9.99 2.10 10.10
N TRP A 40 9.71 2.49 11.34
CA TRP A 40 9.59 1.56 12.47
C TRP A 40 8.37 0.63 12.38
N ILE A 41 7.41 0.90 11.47
CA ILE A 41 6.32 0.00 11.13
C ILE A 41 6.71 -0.85 9.93
N THR A 42 7.19 -0.21 8.85
CA THR A 42 7.37 -0.89 7.56
C THR A 42 8.51 -1.92 7.60
N PHE A 43 9.66 -1.60 8.18
CA PHE A 43 10.76 -2.55 8.25
C PHE A 43 10.49 -3.76 9.14
N PRO A 44 10.00 -3.59 10.40
CA PRO A 44 9.63 -4.76 11.19
C PRO A 44 8.55 -5.62 10.53
N MET A 45 7.59 -5.02 9.84
CA MET A 45 6.56 -5.75 9.10
C MET A 45 7.17 -6.63 8.00
N ILE A 46 8.12 -6.11 7.20
CA ILE A 46 8.81 -6.87 6.16
C ILE A 46 9.61 -8.03 6.79
N ILE A 47 10.43 -7.73 7.79
CA ILE A 47 11.31 -8.72 8.42
C ILE A 47 10.48 -9.82 9.10
N ALA A 48 9.41 -9.45 9.80
CA ALA A 48 8.51 -10.41 10.43
C ALA A 48 7.82 -11.33 9.40
N GLY A 49 7.45 -10.81 8.23
CA GLY A 49 6.91 -11.60 7.12
C GLY A 49 7.92 -12.63 6.59
N TRP A 50 9.17 -12.24 6.44
CA TRP A 50 10.24 -13.16 6.03
C TRP A 50 10.50 -14.25 7.09
N ILE A 51 10.59 -13.87 8.37
CA ILE A 51 10.79 -14.80 9.48
C ILE A 51 9.60 -15.79 9.55
N TYR A 52 8.37 -15.31 9.44
CA TYR A 52 7.19 -16.14 9.42
C TYR A 52 7.23 -17.15 8.26
N SER A 53 7.52 -16.66 7.05
CA SER A 53 7.53 -17.51 5.86
C SER A 53 8.62 -18.60 5.92
N VAL A 54 9.82 -18.26 6.39
CA VAL A 54 10.88 -19.28 6.55
C VAL A 54 10.56 -20.27 7.66
N SER A 55 9.92 -19.82 8.74
CA SER A 55 9.59 -20.69 9.88
C SER A 55 8.49 -21.70 9.54
N MET A 56 7.52 -21.31 8.70
CA MET A 56 6.37 -22.15 8.36
C MET A 56 6.57 -22.96 7.09
N PHE A 57 7.31 -22.44 6.11
CA PHE A 57 7.41 -22.99 4.76
C PHE A 57 8.86 -23.22 4.32
N GLY A 58 9.85 -23.03 5.22
CA GLY A 58 11.27 -23.21 4.92
C GLY A 58 11.81 -22.17 3.91
N TRP A 59 12.90 -22.56 3.24
CA TRP A 59 13.59 -21.68 2.28
C TRP A 59 12.74 -21.31 1.04
N GLU A 60 11.83 -22.20 0.64
CA GLU A 60 10.90 -21.95 -0.44
C GLU A 60 9.92 -20.85 -0.07
N GLY A 61 9.36 -20.90 1.15
CA GLY A 61 8.50 -19.83 1.67
C GLY A 61 9.19 -18.49 1.76
N LEU A 62 10.48 -18.47 2.15
CA LEU A 62 11.26 -17.23 2.12
C LEU A 62 11.38 -16.67 0.70
N GLY A 63 11.63 -17.54 -0.30
CA GLY A 63 11.68 -17.13 -1.70
C GLY A 63 10.38 -16.44 -2.17
N TRP A 64 9.23 -17.04 -1.88
CA TRP A 64 7.92 -16.46 -2.20
C TRP A 64 7.64 -15.14 -1.46
N SER A 65 8.05 -15.05 -0.19
CA SER A 65 7.91 -13.84 0.62
C SER A 65 8.79 -12.68 0.11
N MET A 66 10.03 -12.97 -0.25
CA MET A 66 10.92 -11.99 -0.88
C MET A 66 10.39 -11.52 -2.24
N MET A 67 9.86 -12.45 -3.03
CA MET A 67 9.23 -12.12 -4.31
C MET A 67 8.01 -11.22 -4.13
N GLY A 68 7.15 -11.52 -3.17
CA GLY A 68 6.02 -10.66 -2.79
C GLY A 68 6.47 -9.27 -2.34
N THR A 69 7.55 -9.19 -1.56
CA THR A 69 8.16 -7.92 -1.14
C THR A 69 8.61 -7.09 -2.35
N VAL A 70 9.33 -7.71 -3.29
CA VAL A 70 9.81 -7.04 -4.51
C VAL A 70 8.64 -6.57 -5.37
N VAL A 71 7.62 -7.40 -5.53
CA VAL A 71 6.41 -7.04 -6.29
C VAL A 71 5.69 -5.87 -5.61
N GLY A 72 5.50 -5.90 -4.29
CA GLY A 72 4.89 -4.79 -3.55
C GLY A 72 5.65 -3.47 -3.69
N LEU A 73 7.00 -3.52 -3.70
CA LEU A 73 7.83 -2.35 -4.01
C LEU A 73 7.62 -1.88 -5.45
N ALA A 74 7.71 -2.79 -6.42
CA ALA A 74 7.68 -2.47 -7.84
C ALA A 74 6.36 -1.85 -8.28
N LEU A 75 5.23 -2.30 -7.73
CA LEU A 75 3.89 -1.81 -8.07
C LEU A 75 3.69 -0.32 -7.75
N LEU A 76 4.23 0.16 -6.65
CA LEU A 76 4.08 1.55 -6.22
C LEU A 76 5.28 2.44 -6.58
N MET A 77 6.41 1.85 -7.03
CA MET A 77 7.60 2.58 -7.41
C MET A 77 7.36 3.64 -8.50
N PRO A 78 6.56 3.39 -9.57
CA PRO A 78 6.27 4.41 -10.57
C PRO A 78 5.56 5.63 -9.98
N ALA A 79 4.56 5.41 -9.12
CA ALA A 79 3.83 6.50 -8.48
C ALA A 79 4.71 7.30 -7.48
N TYR A 80 5.63 6.63 -6.81
CA TYR A 80 6.65 7.27 -5.98
C TYR A 80 7.63 8.12 -6.82
N ALA A 81 8.10 7.59 -7.96
CA ALA A 81 9.05 8.27 -8.84
C ALA A 81 8.50 9.60 -9.39
N VAL A 82 7.20 9.68 -9.67
CA VAL A 82 6.54 10.92 -10.10
C VAL A 82 6.15 11.84 -8.93
N GLY A 83 6.51 11.49 -7.70
CA GLY A 83 6.21 12.28 -6.50
C GLY A 83 4.77 12.20 -6.01
N GLY A 84 3.96 11.27 -6.56
CA GLY A 84 2.55 11.12 -6.21
C GLY A 84 2.29 10.52 -4.83
N MET A 85 3.29 9.85 -4.22
CA MET A 85 3.15 9.22 -2.90
C MET A 85 4.46 9.22 -2.10
N GLY A 86 4.38 8.82 -0.83
CA GLY A 86 5.51 8.71 0.07
C GLY A 86 6.29 7.39 -0.09
N ALA A 87 7.59 7.41 0.23
CA ALA A 87 8.40 6.19 0.28
C ALA A 87 7.91 5.19 1.36
N GLY A 88 7.19 5.70 2.37
CA GLY A 88 6.59 4.89 3.43
C GLY A 88 5.50 3.96 2.89
N ASP A 89 4.67 4.46 1.97
CA ASP A 89 3.57 3.72 1.35
C ASP A 89 4.09 2.55 0.49
N VAL A 90 5.17 2.82 -0.27
CA VAL A 90 5.85 1.80 -1.08
C VAL A 90 6.37 0.66 -0.20
N LYS A 91 7.01 1.00 0.93
CA LYS A 91 7.50 0.02 1.91
C LYS A 91 6.36 -0.70 2.64
N LEU A 92 5.25 -0.01 2.89
CA LEU A 92 4.07 -0.64 3.49
C LEU A 92 3.52 -1.74 2.59
N MET A 93 3.38 -1.47 1.28
CA MET A 93 2.94 -2.47 0.31
C MET A 93 3.94 -3.62 0.16
N ALA A 94 5.24 -3.34 0.26
CA ALA A 94 6.28 -4.36 0.34
C ALA A 94 6.13 -5.25 1.59
N GLY A 95 5.76 -4.63 2.73
CA GLY A 95 5.44 -5.34 3.96
C GLY A 95 4.24 -6.27 3.79
N VAL A 96 3.16 -5.80 3.15
CA VAL A 96 2.02 -6.65 2.78
C VAL A 96 2.50 -7.85 1.95
N GLY A 97 3.31 -7.59 0.91
CA GLY A 97 3.85 -8.64 0.04
C GLY A 97 4.71 -9.67 0.74
N ALA A 98 5.43 -9.29 1.80
CA ALA A 98 6.22 -10.21 2.60
C ALA A 98 5.36 -11.27 3.33
N TRP A 99 4.12 -10.93 3.67
CA TRP A 99 3.20 -11.82 4.40
C TRP A 99 2.30 -12.64 3.48
N ILE A 100 1.79 -12.05 2.38
CA ILE A 100 0.76 -12.68 1.54
C ILE A 100 1.27 -13.10 0.16
N TRP A 101 2.58 -12.96 -0.10
CA TRP A 101 3.26 -13.35 -1.33
C TRP A 101 2.79 -12.57 -2.56
N THR A 102 3.18 -13.04 -3.76
CA THR A 102 3.06 -12.25 -5.00
C THR A 102 1.62 -12.06 -5.47
N VAL A 103 0.85 -13.14 -5.57
CA VAL A 103 -0.49 -13.11 -6.20
C VAL A 103 -1.47 -12.30 -5.37
N ASP A 104 -1.51 -12.56 -4.07
CA ASP A 104 -2.42 -11.85 -3.16
C ASP A 104 -2.02 -10.36 -3.02
N THR A 105 -0.72 -10.06 -3.15
CA THR A 105 -0.22 -8.67 -3.20
C THR A 105 -0.73 -7.93 -4.42
N LEU A 106 -0.78 -8.57 -5.58
CA LEU A 106 -1.36 -7.97 -6.81
C LEU A 106 -2.83 -7.64 -6.63
N TYR A 107 -3.62 -8.57 -6.09
CA TYR A 107 -5.05 -8.33 -5.82
C TYR A 107 -5.26 -7.24 -4.76
N SER A 108 -4.50 -7.27 -3.68
CA SER A 108 -4.52 -6.23 -2.65
C SER A 108 -4.18 -4.85 -3.23
N PHE A 109 -3.19 -4.78 -4.11
CA PHE A 109 -2.85 -3.56 -4.82
C PHE A 109 -3.98 -3.08 -5.74
N CYS A 110 -4.62 -3.97 -6.51
CA CYS A 110 -5.74 -3.62 -7.37
C CYS A 110 -6.89 -2.99 -6.57
N TRP A 111 -7.27 -3.59 -5.44
CA TRP A 111 -8.28 -3.02 -4.56
C TRP A 111 -7.83 -1.70 -3.93
N SER A 112 -6.57 -1.61 -3.52
CA SER A 112 -6.00 -0.37 -2.98
C SER A 112 -6.02 0.76 -4.01
N ALA A 113 -5.75 0.46 -5.29
CA ALA A 113 -5.83 1.42 -6.38
C ALA A 113 -7.27 1.89 -6.64
N VAL A 114 -8.26 0.98 -6.57
CA VAL A 114 -9.67 1.32 -6.70
C VAL A 114 -10.10 2.26 -5.57
N PHE A 115 -9.84 1.90 -4.32
CA PHE A 115 -10.20 2.75 -3.18
C PHE A 115 -9.44 4.07 -3.19
N GLY A 116 -8.16 4.05 -3.55
CA GLY A 116 -7.34 5.26 -3.72
C GLY A 116 -7.90 6.20 -4.78
N GLY A 117 -8.31 5.65 -5.93
CA GLY A 117 -8.98 6.40 -7.00
C GLY A 117 -10.30 7.02 -6.53
N VAL A 118 -11.14 6.27 -5.84
CA VAL A 118 -12.40 6.78 -5.28
C VAL A 118 -12.15 7.92 -4.30
N ILE A 119 -11.22 7.74 -3.35
CA ILE A 119 -10.87 8.78 -2.37
C ILE A 119 -10.31 10.03 -3.07
N ALA A 120 -9.44 9.86 -4.08
CA ALA A 120 -8.89 10.97 -4.86
C ALA A 120 -9.99 11.77 -5.56
N VAL A 121 -10.93 11.08 -6.22
CA VAL A 121 -12.08 11.72 -6.88
C VAL A 121 -12.94 12.48 -5.88
N LEU A 122 -13.26 11.87 -4.74
CA LEU A 122 -14.04 12.53 -3.68
C LEU A 122 -13.33 13.77 -3.13
N MET A 123 -12.01 13.72 -2.93
CA MET A 123 -11.23 14.88 -2.49
C MET A 123 -11.23 16.03 -3.51
N VAL A 124 -11.10 15.72 -4.80
CA VAL A 124 -11.15 16.72 -5.88
C VAL A 124 -12.53 17.36 -5.97
N LEU A 125 -13.59 16.55 -5.87
CA LEU A 125 -14.98 17.04 -5.86
C LEU A 125 -15.25 17.98 -4.68
N TYR A 126 -14.83 17.56 -3.48
CA TYR A 126 -15.04 18.35 -2.25
C TYR A 126 -14.34 19.71 -2.28
N ARG A 127 -13.13 19.78 -2.86
CA ARG A 127 -12.33 21.01 -2.94
C ARG A 127 -12.72 21.92 -4.10
N LYS A 128 -13.69 21.59 -4.94
CA LYS A 128 -14.14 22.35 -6.14
C LYS A 128 -12.98 22.77 -7.08
N ALA A 129 -11.87 22.01 -7.06
CA ALA A 129 -10.63 22.37 -7.77
C ALA A 129 -10.42 21.51 -9.04
N TRP A 130 -11.50 21.06 -9.66
CA TRP A 130 -11.51 20.14 -10.80
C TRP A 130 -10.58 20.57 -11.95
N HIS A 131 -10.65 21.84 -12.37
CA HIS A 131 -9.84 22.33 -13.50
C HIS A 131 -8.34 22.36 -13.21
N LYS A 132 -7.95 22.69 -11.97
CA LYS A 132 -6.54 22.80 -11.59
C LYS A 132 -5.88 21.40 -11.48
N HIS A 133 -6.57 20.43 -10.92
CA HIS A 133 -6.03 19.08 -10.73
C HIS A 133 -6.10 18.23 -12.00
N GLY A 134 -7.08 18.45 -12.88
CA GLY A 134 -7.14 17.78 -14.19
C GLY A 134 -5.97 18.18 -15.10
N ALA A 135 -5.63 19.47 -15.17
CA ALA A 135 -4.48 19.95 -15.93
C ALA A 135 -3.16 19.41 -15.35
N GLN A 136 -3.04 19.35 -14.02
CA GLN A 136 -1.86 18.83 -13.32
C GLN A 136 -1.68 17.33 -13.54
N PHE A 137 -2.75 16.54 -13.55
CA PHE A 137 -2.73 15.12 -13.86
C PHE A 137 -2.27 14.87 -15.31
N MET A 138 -2.80 15.61 -16.27
CA MET A 138 -2.39 15.50 -17.67
C MET A 138 -0.92 15.88 -17.87
N SER A 139 -0.41 16.90 -17.17
CA SER A 139 1.01 17.25 -17.24
C SER A 139 1.91 16.13 -16.70
N ILE A 140 1.54 15.50 -15.60
CA ILE A 140 2.27 14.37 -15.00
C ILE A 140 2.30 13.17 -15.94
N LEU A 141 1.17 12.83 -16.57
CA LEU A 141 1.12 11.75 -17.56
C LEU A 141 2.03 12.05 -18.75
N ASN A 142 2.00 13.27 -19.25
CA ASN A 142 2.84 13.67 -20.39
C ASN A 142 4.33 13.65 -20.04
N GLU A 143 4.70 14.11 -18.86
CA GLU A 143 6.08 14.07 -18.35
C GLU A 143 6.58 12.62 -18.20
N PHE A 144 5.74 11.72 -17.66
CA PHE A 144 6.09 10.31 -17.51
C PHE A 144 6.37 9.62 -18.85
N VAL A 145 5.64 10.01 -19.90
CA VAL A 145 5.82 9.47 -21.26
C VAL A 145 7.03 10.12 -21.96
N THR A 146 7.33 11.39 -21.67
CA THR A 146 8.30 12.20 -22.42
C THR A 146 9.69 12.20 -21.78
N ILE A 147 9.76 12.22 -20.44
CA ILE A 147 11.02 12.30 -19.68
C ILE A 147 11.48 10.90 -19.30
N ARG A 148 12.56 10.43 -19.97
CA ARG A 148 13.16 9.12 -19.72
C ARG A 148 14.24 9.11 -18.63
N ASP A 149 14.68 10.28 -18.15
CA ASP A 149 15.71 10.41 -17.14
C ASP A 149 15.10 10.43 -15.73
N PRO A 150 15.34 9.39 -14.89
CA PRO A 150 14.80 9.32 -13.52
C PRO A 150 15.25 10.48 -12.62
N ASN A 151 16.44 11.04 -12.85
CA ASN A 151 16.97 12.13 -12.03
C ASN A 151 16.22 13.45 -12.33
N GLN A 152 15.92 13.73 -13.58
CA GLN A 152 15.11 14.89 -13.97
C GLN A 152 13.67 14.74 -13.46
N LEU A 153 13.09 13.56 -13.58
CA LEU A 153 11.74 13.28 -13.09
C LEU A 153 11.64 13.49 -11.57
N SER A 154 12.63 13.02 -10.81
CA SER A 154 12.67 13.17 -9.36
C SER A 154 12.87 14.63 -8.92
N ALA A 155 13.65 15.43 -9.64
CA ALA A 155 13.83 16.86 -9.38
C ALA A 155 12.53 17.65 -9.61
N ILE A 156 11.85 17.42 -10.73
CA ILE A 156 10.56 18.06 -11.05
C ILE A 156 9.48 17.65 -10.02
N ALA A 157 9.48 16.38 -9.62
CA ALA A 157 8.58 15.87 -8.58
C ALA A 157 8.83 16.53 -7.22
N ALA A 158 10.10 16.76 -6.85
CA ALA A 158 10.47 17.43 -5.60
C ALA A 158 10.02 18.90 -5.57
N GLU A 159 10.18 19.63 -6.65
CA GLU A 159 9.70 21.04 -6.77
C GLU A 159 8.18 21.14 -6.71
N ARG A 160 7.46 20.16 -7.26
CA ARG A 160 6.00 20.15 -7.30
C ARG A 160 5.35 19.69 -5.99
N LYS A 161 6.03 18.88 -5.20
CA LYS A 161 5.52 18.26 -3.96
C LYS A 161 4.82 19.22 -3.01
N PRO A 162 5.28 20.47 -2.77
CA PRO A 162 4.60 21.43 -1.90
C PRO A 162 3.23 21.89 -2.41
N SER A 163 2.99 21.82 -3.72
CA SER A 163 1.74 22.26 -4.37
C SER A 163 0.76 21.12 -4.65
N MET A 164 1.18 19.87 -4.46
CA MET A 164 0.34 18.69 -4.68
C MET A 164 -0.59 18.44 -3.51
N LEU A 165 -1.80 17.99 -3.84
CA LEU A 165 -2.72 17.43 -2.86
C LEU A 165 -2.19 16.04 -2.47
N LEU A 166 -1.42 15.98 -1.39
CA LEU A 166 -0.93 14.70 -0.88
C LEU A 166 -2.10 13.89 -0.32
N LEU A 167 -2.38 12.78 -0.96
CA LEU A 167 -3.31 11.78 -0.45
C LEU A 167 -2.55 10.90 0.55
N PRO A 168 -3.07 10.65 1.75
CA PRO A 168 -2.50 9.65 2.66
C PRO A 168 -2.72 8.24 2.07
N TYR A 169 -1.77 7.75 1.28
CA TYR A 169 -1.89 6.48 0.55
C TYR A 169 -1.89 5.24 1.46
N GLY A 170 -1.41 5.35 2.68
CA GLY A 170 -1.55 4.31 3.69
C GLY A 170 -3.01 3.93 3.95
N ILE A 171 -3.94 4.88 3.83
CA ILE A 171 -5.38 4.62 4.02
C ILE A 171 -5.94 3.74 2.89
N PRO A 172 -5.81 4.08 1.59
CA PRO A 172 -6.22 3.20 0.50
C PRO A 172 -5.59 1.81 0.55
N ILE A 173 -4.29 1.72 0.89
CA ILE A 173 -3.58 0.44 1.00
C ILE A 173 -4.22 -0.41 2.10
N ALA A 174 -4.49 0.17 3.27
CA ALA A 174 -5.14 -0.55 4.36
C ALA A 174 -6.56 -1.00 3.98
N ILE A 175 -7.39 -0.10 3.49
CA ILE A 175 -8.79 -0.42 3.11
C ILE A 175 -8.80 -1.50 2.02
N GLY A 176 -8.02 -1.34 0.95
CA GLY A 176 -8.00 -2.27 -0.18
C GLY A 176 -7.50 -3.65 0.21
N THR A 177 -6.44 -3.74 1.00
CA THR A 177 -5.90 -5.02 1.48
C THR A 177 -6.86 -5.72 2.45
N ILE A 178 -7.43 -4.99 3.42
CA ILE A 178 -8.42 -5.56 4.36
C ILE A 178 -9.69 -6.01 3.63
N PHE A 179 -10.15 -5.23 2.65
CA PHE A 179 -11.28 -5.61 1.81
C PHE A 179 -10.98 -6.89 1.02
N TYR A 180 -9.79 -7.01 0.46
CA TYR A 180 -9.37 -8.24 -0.20
C TYR A 180 -9.39 -9.43 0.75
N PHE A 181 -8.83 -9.31 1.96
CA PHE A 181 -8.84 -10.36 2.98
C PHE A 181 -10.28 -10.77 3.37
N ALA A 182 -11.18 -9.80 3.48
CA ALA A 182 -12.59 -10.08 3.79
C ALA A 182 -13.31 -10.83 2.66
N THR A 183 -13.04 -10.48 1.40
CA THR A 183 -13.71 -11.10 0.23
C THR A 183 -13.18 -12.49 -0.10
N THR A 184 -11.95 -12.78 0.28
CA THR A 184 -11.32 -14.11 0.08
C THR A 184 -11.47 -15.05 1.28
N GLY A 185 -12.13 -14.61 2.36
CA GLY A 185 -12.32 -15.42 3.57
C GLY A 185 -11.04 -15.60 4.40
N MET A 186 -10.00 -14.81 4.16
CA MET A 186 -8.74 -14.88 4.93
C MET A 186 -8.88 -14.37 6.36
N LEU A 187 -9.95 -13.63 6.68
CA LEU A 187 -10.25 -13.10 8.02
C LEU A 187 -11.12 -14.03 8.86
N ILE A 188 -11.75 -15.05 8.23
CA ILE A 188 -12.75 -15.91 8.88
C ILE A 188 -12.41 -17.38 8.71
#